data_6d45bc093a2e0c3b48cb32aba21bd7e1
#
_entry.id   6d45bc093a2e0c3b48cb32aba21bd7e1
#
_cell.length_a   1.000
_cell.length_b   1.000
_cell.length_c   1.000
_cell.angle_alpha   90.00
_cell.angle_beta   90.00
_cell.angle_gamma   90.00
#
_symmetry.space_group_name_H-M   'P 1'
#
loop_
_entity.id
_entity.type
_entity.pdbx_description
1 polymer ?
#
loop_
_entity_poly.entity_id
_entity_poly.type
_entity_poly.pdbx_seq_one_letter_code
_entity_poly.pdbx_strand_id
1 'polypeptide(L)'
;RGSKNNMNKPSVTISTNLSAQRVSRKFERQNIYSQGNSITAGYDPTSSMTWGPKISELANDPKYGGNMNNQYTATDGMHEGQYYNPKRAQAGLSGWTTPQIYDNVGDFLGTGFTENTNVNLSQSINGINYSFGVNNSHQNGIIPSTGMDRWGARGLVDWKINPQWNTGFSINYSSTKITSAPGANDGIMNVVYSAPAEYDLKGIPNHEPGNPTNQILFRSTSFTNPYWWAEHNEYLQHTNRAFGNTYLEYQPNLGLGENFSLKIREQAGLDIWTSDYATIREMGSTSSLLSLIHI
;
A
#
# COMPACT_ATOMS: atom_id res chain seq x y z
N ARG A 1 11.29 -24.98 15.75
CA ARG A 1 12.29 -26.01 16.19
C ARG A 1 13.62 -25.29 16.36
N GLY A 2 13.99 -24.92 17.60
CA GLY A 2 15.31 -24.38 17.90
C GLY A 2 16.35 -25.50 17.85
N SER A 3 17.42 -25.28 17.11
CA SER A 3 18.57 -26.18 17.10
C SER A 3 19.15 -26.25 18.51
N LYS A 4 19.20 -27.45 19.09
CA LYS A 4 19.95 -27.72 20.31
C LYS A 4 21.44 -27.80 19.94
N ASN A 5 22.07 -26.66 19.75
CA ASN A 5 23.52 -26.64 19.66
C ASN A 5 24.10 -26.43 21.07
N ASN A 6 24.87 -27.40 21.53
CA ASN A 6 25.74 -27.28 22.70
C ASN A 6 26.86 -26.26 22.41
N MET A 7 26.54 -24.99 22.30
CA MET A 7 27.53 -23.95 22.06
C MET A 7 27.83 -23.22 23.36
N ASN A 8 28.91 -23.53 23.99
CA ASN A 8 29.50 -22.73 25.08
C ASN A 8 29.96 -21.34 24.60
N LYS A 9 29.81 -21.04 23.30
CA LYS A 9 30.17 -19.74 22.70
C LYS A 9 28.90 -19.06 22.20
N PRO A 10 28.79 -17.73 22.32
CA PRO A 10 27.71 -16.98 21.73
C PRO A 10 27.74 -17.10 20.22
N SER A 11 26.57 -17.30 19.61
CA SER A 11 26.36 -17.31 18.17
C SER A 11 25.55 -16.08 17.79
N VAL A 12 26.05 -15.30 16.84
CA VAL A 12 25.34 -14.16 16.25
C VAL A 12 25.02 -14.51 14.81
N THR A 13 23.75 -14.40 14.46
CA THR A 13 23.29 -14.59 13.08
C THR A 13 22.66 -13.31 12.60
N ILE A 14 23.10 -12.82 11.45
CA ILE A 14 22.50 -11.67 10.75
C ILE A 14 21.98 -12.20 9.43
N SER A 15 20.73 -11.89 9.11
CA SER A 15 20.13 -12.24 7.84
C SER A 15 19.34 -11.04 7.29
N THR A 16 19.52 -10.77 5.99
CA THR A 16 18.76 -9.77 5.25
C THR A 16 18.13 -10.44 4.05
N ASN A 17 16.85 -10.17 3.83
CA ASN A 17 16.10 -10.62 2.68
C ASN A 17 15.53 -9.40 1.95
N LEU A 18 15.80 -9.31 0.65
CA LEU A 18 15.31 -8.26 -0.23
C LEU A 18 14.38 -8.89 -1.26
N SER A 19 13.22 -8.31 -1.45
CA SER A 19 12.29 -8.75 -2.48
C SER A 19 11.63 -7.57 -3.18
N ALA A 20 11.31 -7.77 -4.47
CA ALA A 20 10.56 -6.82 -5.28
C ALA A 20 9.31 -7.51 -5.84
N GLN A 21 8.21 -6.81 -5.91
CA GLN A 21 6.96 -7.32 -6.41
C GLN A 21 6.31 -6.36 -7.41
N ARG A 22 5.70 -6.91 -8.43
CA ARG A 22 4.95 -6.17 -9.45
C ARG A 22 3.62 -6.86 -9.72
N VAL A 23 2.66 -6.10 -10.20
CA VAL A 23 1.41 -6.68 -10.70
C VAL A 23 1.70 -7.50 -11.96
N SER A 24 1.43 -8.79 -11.89
CA SER A 24 1.63 -9.72 -13.02
C SER A 24 0.43 -9.78 -13.96
N ARG A 25 -0.76 -9.47 -13.48
CA ARG A 25 -2.02 -9.50 -14.24
C ARG A 25 -2.91 -8.34 -13.85
N LYS A 26 -3.41 -7.63 -14.86
CA LYS A 26 -4.40 -6.55 -14.74
C LYS A 26 -5.69 -6.99 -15.43
N PHE A 27 -6.83 -6.43 -14.99
CA PHE A 27 -8.07 -6.59 -15.73
C PHE A 27 -7.96 -5.94 -17.11
N GLU A 28 -8.46 -6.61 -18.12
CA GLU A 28 -8.58 -6.03 -19.45
C GLU A 28 -9.55 -4.85 -19.43
N ARG A 29 -9.18 -3.80 -20.13
CA ARG A 29 -9.96 -2.57 -20.24
C ARG A 29 -10.22 -2.29 -21.71
N GLN A 30 -11.40 -1.71 -21.98
CA GLN A 30 -11.67 -1.20 -23.32
C GLN A 30 -10.72 -0.02 -23.62
N ASN A 31 -10.22 0.03 -24.85
CA ASN A 31 -9.29 1.04 -25.34
C ASN A 31 -9.63 1.51 -26.76
N ILE A 32 -10.86 1.32 -27.18
CA ILE A 32 -11.35 1.66 -28.52
C ILE A 32 -12.12 2.98 -28.47
N TYR A 33 -13.03 3.12 -27.48
CA TYR A 33 -13.91 4.26 -27.34
C TYR A 33 -13.41 5.25 -26.31
N SER A 34 -13.58 6.53 -26.61
CA SER A 34 -13.20 7.62 -25.73
C SER A 34 -14.28 7.92 -24.69
N GLN A 35 -13.97 8.86 -23.81
CA GLN A 35 -14.89 9.40 -22.83
C GLN A 35 -16.15 10.00 -23.49
N GLY A 36 -17.31 9.63 -22.96
CA GLY A 36 -18.61 10.06 -23.48
C GLY A 36 -19.71 9.05 -23.18
N ASN A 37 -20.97 9.48 -23.32
CA ASN A 37 -22.15 8.68 -23.01
C ASN A 37 -22.66 7.88 -24.20
N SER A 38 -22.33 8.29 -25.42
CA SER A 38 -22.76 7.67 -26.67
C SER A 38 -21.82 8.01 -27.80
N ILE A 39 -21.60 7.07 -28.70
CA ILE A 39 -20.77 7.23 -29.91
C ILE A 39 -21.27 8.41 -30.77
N THR A 40 -22.60 8.61 -30.84
CA THR A 40 -23.23 9.67 -31.65
C THR A 40 -23.30 11.02 -30.97
N ALA A 41 -23.11 11.07 -29.62
CA ALA A 41 -23.13 12.32 -28.86
C ALA A 41 -21.78 13.08 -28.90
N GLY A 42 -20.73 12.45 -29.43
CA GLY A 42 -19.40 13.02 -29.47
C GLY A 42 -18.59 12.82 -28.16
N TYR A 43 -17.38 13.34 -28.18
CA TYR A 43 -16.48 13.35 -27.01
C TYR A 43 -17.03 14.25 -25.91
N ASP A 44 -17.08 13.72 -24.67
CA ASP A 44 -17.47 14.47 -23.48
C ASP A 44 -16.41 14.33 -22.37
N PRO A 45 -15.54 15.33 -22.20
CA PRO A 45 -14.46 15.30 -21.20
C PRO A 45 -14.93 15.40 -19.74
N THR A 46 -16.25 15.41 -19.50
CA THR A 46 -16.85 15.44 -18.15
C THR A 46 -17.59 14.15 -17.80
N SER A 47 -17.83 13.28 -18.79
CA SER A 47 -18.53 12.01 -18.61
C SER A 47 -17.75 11.06 -17.71
N SER A 48 -18.47 10.29 -16.91
CA SER A 48 -17.90 9.13 -16.17
C SER A 48 -17.88 7.84 -16.99
N MET A 49 -18.42 7.87 -18.21
CA MET A 49 -18.54 6.73 -19.11
C MET A 49 -17.53 6.81 -20.26
N THR A 50 -17.21 5.67 -20.86
CA THR A 50 -16.27 5.53 -21.98
C THR A 50 -16.97 4.90 -23.19
N TRP A 51 -18.07 5.50 -23.61
CA TRP A 51 -18.87 5.12 -24.76
C TRP A 51 -18.98 6.27 -25.79
N GLY A 52 -18.02 7.18 -25.78
CA GLY A 52 -17.90 8.25 -26.75
C GLY A 52 -17.44 7.73 -28.15
N PRO A 53 -17.04 8.63 -29.06
CA PRO A 53 -16.48 8.24 -30.36
C PRO A 53 -15.21 7.40 -30.19
N LYS A 54 -14.76 6.74 -31.27
CA LYS A 54 -13.50 6.03 -31.23
C LYS A 54 -12.34 7.00 -30.97
N ILE A 55 -11.38 6.56 -30.17
CA ILE A 55 -10.20 7.36 -29.83
C ILE A 55 -9.48 7.82 -31.10
N SER A 56 -9.35 6.95 -32.11
CA SER A 56 -8.73 7.27 -33.40
C SER A 56 -9.47 8.35 -34.21
N GLU A 57 -10.71 8.64 -33.89
CA GLU A 57 -11.56 9.59 -34.61
C GLU A 57 -11.70 10.94 -33.88
N LEU A 58 -11.09 11.11 -32.69
CA LEU A 58 -11.21 12.32 -31.87
C LEU A 58 -10.78 13.60 -32.57
N ALA A 59 -9.83 13.53 -33.50
CA ALA A 59 -9.43 14.70 -34.31
C ALA A 59 -10.56 15.24 -35.21
N ASN A 60 -11.58 14.40 -35.49
CA ASN A 60 -12.74 14.75 -36.30
C ASN A 60 -13.99 15.00 -35.42
N ASP A 61 -13.87 15.08 -34.11
CA ASP A 61 -15.00 15.40 -33.23
C ASP A 61 -15.51 16.81 -33.52
N PRO A 62 -16.84 17.02 -33.75
CA PRO A 62 -17.37 18.32 -34.12
C PRO A 62 -17.10 19.44 -33.11
N LYS A 63 -16.97 19.10 -31.83
CA LYS A 63 -16.82 20.06 -30.73
C LYS A 63 -15.37 20.25 -30.28
N TYR A 64 -14.58 19.17 -30.32
CA TYR A 64 -13.23 19.16 -29.75
C TYR A 64 -12.15 18.77 -30.78
N GLY A 65 -12.50 18.36 -32.00
CA GLY A 65 -11.56 17.89 -32.99
C GLY A 65 -10.80 19.04 -33.68
N GLY A 66 -9.49 18.89 -33.83
CA GLY A 66 -8.65 19.87 -34.48
C GLY A 66 -8.79 19.94 -36.00
N ASN A 67 -9.38 18.92 -36.63
CA ASN A 67 -9.73 18.90 -38.06
C ASN A 67 -11.04 19.64 -38.36
N MET A 68 -11.78 20.05 -37.34
CA MET A 68 -13.11 20.63 -37.47
C MET A 68 -13.10 22.10 -37.11
N ASN A 69 -13.97 22.87 -37.78
CA ASN A 69 -14.20 24.25 -37.38
C ASN A 69 -15.10 24.29 -36.12
N ASN A 70 -14.53 24.59 -34.99
CA ASN A 70 -15.24 24.65 -33.70
C ASN A 70 -14.69 25.80 -32.83
N GLN A 71 -15.23 25.97 -31.63
CA GLN A 71 -14.86 27.10 -30.76
C GLN A 71 -13.36 27.17 -30.39
N TYR A 72 -12.65 26.06 -30.36
CA TYR A 72 -11.24 26.00 -30.00
C TYR A 72 -10.36 26.28 -31.23
N THR A 73 -10.72 25.73 -32.41
CA THR A 73 -10.02 26.01 -33.67
C THR A 73 -10.30 27.43 -34.22
N ALA A 74 -11.46 27.99 -33.89
CA ALA A 74 -11.80 29.35 -34.29
C ALA A 74 -10.85 30.41 -33.69
N THR A 75 -10.28 30.14 -32.52
CA THR A 75 -9.39 31.08 -31.82
C THR A 75 -7.89 30.82 -32.05
N ASP A 76 -7.51 29.60 -32.38
CA ASP A 76 -6.12 29.12 -32.43
C ASP A 76 -5.73 28.51 -33.80
N GLY A 77 -6.65 28.48 -34.72
CA GLY A 77 -6.49 27.80 -36.02
C GLY A 77 -6.70 26.31 -35.95
N MET A 78 -6.62 25.67 -37.13
CA MET A 78 -6.79 24.21 -37.24
C MET A 78 -5.58 23.47 -36.68
N HIS A 79 -5.85 22.37 -35.93
CA HIS A 79 -4.85 21.49 -35.34
C HIS A 79 -5.02 20.08 -35.92
N GLU A 80 -4.52 19.88 -37.12
CA GLU A 80 -4.67 18.63 -37.87
C GLU A 80 -4.21 17.41 -37.06
N GLY A 81 -5.04 16.37 -36.98
CA GLY A 81 -4.74 15.14 -36.26
C GLY A 81 -4.78 15.24 -34.73
N GLN A 82 -5.14 16.39 -34.20
CA GLN A 82 -5.24 16.61 -32.73
C GLN A 82 -6.69 16.78 -32.28
N TYR A 83 -6.93 16.65 -31.00
CA TYR A 83 -8.18 17.02 -30.35
C TYR A 83 -7.89 17.89 -29.12
N TYR A 84 -8.86 18.71 -28.74
CA TYR A 84 -8.76 19.58 -27.58
C TYR A 84 -9.26 18.88 -26.32
N ASN A 85 -8.39 18.77 -25.30
CA ASN A 85 -8.74 18.25 -23.99
C ASN A 85 -8.75 19.41 -22.96
N PRO A 86 -9.92 19.86 -22.48
CA PRO A 86 -10.01 20.98 -21.53
C PRO A 86 -9.27 20.74 -20.22
N LYS A 87 -9.12 19.48 -19.80
CA LYS A 87 -8.41 19.12 -18.56
C LYS A 87 -6.90 19.38 -18.66
N ARG A 88 -6.32 19.19 -19.84
CA ARG A 88 -4.93 19.57 -20.11
C ARG A 88 -4.74 21.08 -20.02
N ALA A 89 -5.65 21.83 -20.64
CA ALA A 89 -5.63 23.31 -20.57
C ALA A 89 -5.80 23.82 -19.12
N GLN A 90 -6.72 23.22 -18.37
CA GLN A 90 -6.92 23.51 -16.93
C GLN A 90 -5.64 23.24 -16.11
N ALA A 91 -4.86 22.26 -16.50
CA ALA A 91 -3.58 21.91 -15.88
C ALA A 91 -2.40 22.81 -16.31
N GLY A 92 -2.65 23.81 -17.13
CA GLY A 92 -1.59 24.72 -17.63
C GLY A 92 -0.78 24.14 -18.78
N LEU A 93 -1.20 23.02 -19.37
CA LEU A 93 -0.60 22.42 -20.57
C LEU A 93 -1.31 22.93 -21.84
N SER A 94 -0.74 22.63 -23.02
CA SER A 94 -1.52 22.75 -24.26
C SER A 94 -2.77 21.88 -24.16
N GLY A 95 -3.93 22.46 -24.46
CA GLY A 95 -5.18 21.69 -24.58
C GLY A 95 -5.17 20.73 -25.75
N TRP A 96 -4.39 21.02 -26.80
CA TRP A 96 -4.26 20.20 -28.00
C TRP A 96 -3.35 19.00 -27.77
N THR A 97 -3.81 17.82 -28.15
CA THR A 97 -3.05 16.56 -28.04
C THR A 97 -3.49 15.58 -29.13
N THR A 98 -2.59 14.70 -29.54
CA THR A 98 -2.91 13.61 -30.44
C THR A 98 -3.69 12.50 -29.72
N PRO A 99 -4.68 11.88 -30.38
CA PRO A 99 -5.35 10.71 -29.83
C PRO A 99 -4.37 9.54 -29.62
N GLN A 100 -4.26 9.07 -28.39
CA GLN A 100 -3.43 7.92 -28.04
C GLN A 100 -4.01 7.16 -26.85
N ILE A 101 -3.49 5.98 -26.59
CA ILE A 101 -3.96 5.08 -25.54
C ILE A 101 -2.91 5.04 -24.43
N TYR A 102 -3.34 5.26 -23.19
CA TYR A 102 -2.50 5.23 -21.99
C TYR A 102 -2.81 4.01 -21.12
N ASP A 103 -1.80 3.37 -20.58
CA ASP A 103 -1.94 2.29 -19.59
C ASP A 103 -2.03 2.90 -18.17
N ASN A 104 -3.08 3.67 -17.91
CA ASN A 104 -3.28 4.37 -16.65
C ASN A 104 -3.13 3.48 -15.40
N VAL A 105 -3.53 2.21 -15.49
CA VAL A 105 -3.38 1.24 -14.39
C VAL A 105 -1.93 0.82 -14.21
N GLY A 106 -1.22 0.54 -15.30
CA GLY A 106 0.19 0.17 -15.26
C GLY A 106 1.08 1.32 -14.83
N ASP A 107 0.77 2.53 -15.26
CA ASP A 107 1.53 3.74 -14.92
C ASP A 107 1.33 4.18 -13.46
N PHE A 108 0.16 3.88 -12.88
CA PHE A 108 -0.15 4.18 -11.48
C PHE A 108 0.46 3.14 -10.53
N LEU A 109 0.45 1.87 -10.89
CA LEU A 109 0.97 0.79 -10.06
C LEU A 109 2.50 0.69 -10.18
N GLY A 110 3.17 0.94 -9.07
CA GLY A 110 4.62 0.86 -8.99
C GLY A 110 5.17 -0.55 -8.80
N THR A 111 6.46 -0.60 -8.49
CA THR A 111 7.13 -1.80 -7.97
C THR A 111 7.18 -1.69 -6.46
N GLY A 112 6.57 -2.64 -5.77
CA GLY A 112 6.72 -2.79 -4.33
C GLY A 112 8.09 -3.37 -3.99
N PHE A 113 8.68 -2.91 -2.91
CA PHE A 113 9.96 -3.37 -2.42
C PHE A 113 9.86 -3.73 -0.95
N THR A 114 10.45 -4.86 -0.55
CA THR A 114 10.47 -5.29 0.85
C THR A 114 11.87 -5.63 1.27
N GLU A 115 12.30 -5.06 2.39
CA GLU A 115 13.52 -5.38 3.09
C GLU A 115 13.20 -5.96 4.46
N ASN A 116 13.77 -7.13 4.78
CA ASN A 116 13.66 -7.75 6.09
C ASN A 116 15.06 -8.02 6.62
N THR A 117 15.42 -7.39 7.73
CA THR A 117 16.70 -7.60 8.40
C THR A 117 16.46 -8.16 9.80
N ASN A 118 17.15 -9.27 10.11
CA ASN A 118 17.07 -9.95 11.40
C ASN A 118 18.47 -10.12 11.98
N VAL A 119 18.60 -9.81 13.26
CA VAL A 119 19.81 -10.10 14.05
C VAL A 119 19.40 -10.98 15.21
N ASN A 120 20.07 -12.09 15.40
CA ASN A 120 19.79 -13.02 16.50
C ASN A 120 21.10 -13.40 17.20
N LEU A 121 21.11 -13.26 18.51
CA LEU A 121 22.15 -13.72 19.42
C LEU A 121 21.62 -14.92 20.19
N SER A 122 22.36 -16.00 20.24
CA SER A 122 22.00 -17.17 21.06
C SER A 122 23.23 -17.80 21.71
N GLN A 123 23.03 -18.34 22.90
CA GLN A 123 24.07 -19.10 23.62
C GLN A 123 23.41 -20.14 24.54
N SER A 124 24.14 -21.21 24.77
CA SER A 124 23.83 -22.23 25.77
C SER A 124 25.00 -22.35 26.73
N ILE A 125 24.79 -22.09 28.02
CA ILE A 125 25.82 -22.15 29.06
C ILE A 125 25.21 -22.66 30.37
N ASN A 126 25.85 -23.64 31.01
CA ASN A 126 25.47 -24.14 32.33
C ASN A 126 23.97 -24.49 32.48
N GLY A 127 23.39 -25.10 31.45
CA GLY A 127 21.95 -25.47 31.47
C GLY A 127 20.99 -24.32 31.17
N ILE A 128 21.50 -23.14 30.87
CA ILE A 128 20.71 -21.97 30.43
C ILE A 128 20.88 -21.81 28.92
N ASN A 129 19.78 -21.83 28.19
CA ASN A 129 19.72 -21.47 26.80
C ASN A 129 19.03 -20.12 26.68
N TYR A 130 19.68 -19.15 26.07
CA TYR A 130 19.05 -17.88 25.80
C TYR A 130 19.19 -17.47 24.33
N SER A 131 18.20 -16.75 23.88
CA SER A 131 18.18 -16.16 22.55
C SER A 131 17.58 -14.77 22.63
N PHE A 132 18.25 -13.81 22.01
CA PHE A 132 17.76 -12.46 21.85
C PHE A 132 17.79 -12.11 20.36
N GLY A 133 16.68 -11.61 19.85
CA GLY A 133 16.56 -11.25 18.44
C GLY A 133 15.92 -9.87 18.26
N VAL A 134 16.39 -9.14 17.27
CA VAL A 134 15.74 -7.93 16.76
C VAL A 134 15.49 -8.10 15.28
N ASN A 135 14.35 -7.59 14.82
CA ASN A 135 14.00 -7.61 13.40
C ASN A 135 13.46 -6.25 12.98
N ASN A 136 13.76 -5.89 11.75
CA ASN A 136 13.19 -4.74 11.05
C ASN A 136 12.64 -5.23 9.71
N SER A 137 11.47 -4.74 9.34
CA SER A 137 10.85 -4.96 8.03
C SER A 137 10.36 -3.64 7.51
N HIS A 138 10.84 -3.24 6.34
CA HIS A 138 10.38 -2.08 5.59
C HIS A 138 9.79 -2.53 4.27
N GLN A 139 8.58 -2.08 3.95
CA GLN A 139 7.87 -2.43 2.73
C GLN A 139 7.25 -1.19 2.10
N ASN A 140 7.59 -0.93 0.85
CA ASN A 140 6.83 -0.02 -0.01
C ASN A 140 5.79 -0.83 -0.79
N GLY A 141 4.56 -0.33 -0.82
CA GLY A 141 3.47 -0.94 -1.58
C GLY A 141 3.59 -0.71 -3.09
N ILE A 142 2.81 -1.45 -3.87
CA ILE A 142 2.66 -1.22 -5.32
C ILE A 142 1.78 -0.01 -5.64
N ILE A 143 0.94 0.43 -4.70
CA ILE A 143 0.17 1.68 -4.78
C ILE A 143 1.05 2.78 -4.20
N PRO A 144 1.20 3.93 -4.88
CA PRO A 144 2.00 5.04 -4.38
C PRO A 144 1.61 5.44 -2.94
N SER A 145 2.61 5.83 -2.15
CA SER A 145 2.46 6.28 -0.75
C SER A 145 1.84 5.26 0.21
N THR A 146 1.80 3.98 -0.16
CA THR A 146 1.40 2.89 0.75
C THR A 146 2.61 2.08 1.18
N GLY A 147 2.56 1.55 2.40
CA GLY A 147 3.69 0.76 2.90
C GLY A 147 3.50 0.26 4.32
N MET A 148 4.53 -0.39 4.83
CA MET A 148 4.58 -0.91 6.19
C MET A 148 6.01 -0.79 6.73
N ASP A 149 6.12 -0.24 7.93
CA ASP A 149 7.32 -0.30 8.75
C ASP A 149 7.03 -1.14 9.99
N ARG A 150 7.83 -2.15 10.21
CA ARG A 150 7.72 -3.01 11.38
C ARG A 150 9.08 -3.26 11.98
N TRP A 151 9.18 -3.09 13.28
CA TRP A 151 10.30 -3.57 14.03
C TRP A 151 9.85 -4.41 15.21
N GLY A 152 10.70 -5.30 15.66
CA GLY A 152 10.39 -6.16 16.77
C GLY A 152 11.64 -6.60 17.51
N ALA A 153 11.43 -6.99 18.76
CA ALA A 153 12.44 -7.60 19.61
C ALA A 153 11.85 -8.83 20.28
N ARG A 154 12.65 -9.87 20.44
CA ARG A 154 12.26 -11.04 21.22
C ARG A 154 13.38 -11.49 22.13
N GLY A 155 13.01 -11.93 23.31
CA GLY A 155 13.89 -12.61 24.23
C GLY A 155 13.31 -13.97 24.58
N LEU A 156 14.17 -14.96 24.72
CA LEU A 156 13.83 -16.32 25.15
C LEU A 156 14.90 -16.82 26.08
N VAL A 157 14.50 -17.39 27.19
CA VAL A 157 15.36 -18.09 28.15
C VAL A 157 14.71 -19.41 28.50
N ASP A 158 15.47 -20.51 28.36
CA ASP A 158 15.12 -21.81 28.88
C ASP A 158 16.21 -22.23 29.86
N TRP A 159 15.85 -22.54 31.09
CA TRP A 159 16.77 -22.89 32.16
C TRP A 159 16.45 -24.25 32.75
N LYS A 160 17.39 -25.17 32.60
CA LYS A 160 17.38 -26.42 33.30
C LYS A 160 18.03 -26.22 34.66
N ILE A 161 17.19 -25.96 35.70
CA ILE A 161 17.65 -25.66 37.06
C ILE A 161 18.39 -26.88 37.65
N ASN A 162 17.80 -28.08 37.45
CA ASN A 162 18.36 -29.35 37.85
C ASN A 162 17.71 -30.47 37.02
N PRO A 163 18.05 -31.77 37.23
CA PRO A 163 17.43 -32.87 36.46
C PRO A 163 15.90 -32.94 36.54
N GLN A 164 15.29 -32.43 37.59
CA GLN A 164 13.86 -32.49 37.84
C GLN A 164 13.12 -31.20 37.44
N TRP A 165 13.76 -30.07 37.44
CA TRP A 165 13.12 -28.76 37.26
C TRP A 165 13.65 -28.03 36.04
N ASN A 166 12.73 -27.65 35.15
CA ASN A 166 12.97 -26.77 34.03
C ASN A 166 12.04 -25.57 34.11
N THR A 167 12.51 -24.41 33.73
CA THR A 167 11.69 -23.21 33.58
C THR A 167 12.10 -22.45 32.32
N GLY A 168 11.21 -21.67 31.81
CA GLY A 168 11.53 -20.82 30.69
C GLY A 168 10.57 -19.65 30.60
N PHE A 169 11.04 -18.66 29.88
CA PHE A 169 10.30 -17.42 29.70
C PHE A 169 10.58 -16.90 28.29
N SER A 170 9.54 -16.39 27.65
CA SER A 170 9.65 -15.70 26.37
C SER A 170 8.93 -14.37 26.42
N ILE A 171 9.52 -13.37 25.79
CA ILE A 171 8.90 -12.08 25.57
C ILE A 171 9.11 -11.67 24.12
N ASN A 172 8.06 -11.11 23.52
CA ASN A 172 8.10 -10.57 22.17
C ASN A 172 7.48 -9.18 22.21
N TYR A 173 8.06 -8.26 21.51
CA TYR A 173 7.51 -6.93 21.26
C TYR A 173 7.54 -6.64 19.77
N SER A 174 6.51 -6.01 19.25
CA SER A 174 6.48 -5.50 17.88
C SER A 174 5.76 -4.17 17.81
N SER A 175 6.29 -3.29 16.99
CA SER A 175 5.67 -2.02 16.60
C SER A 175 5.51 -2.03 15.08
N THR A 176 4.29 -1.83 14.59
CA THR A 176 3.94 -1.88 13.17
C THR A 176 3.21 -0.60 12.79
N LYS A 177 3.76 0.12 11.84
CA LYS A 177 3.11 1.27 11.20
C LYS A 177 2.73 0.88 9.77
N ILE A 178 1.46 1.03 9.42
CA ILE A 178 0.94 0.75 8.08
C ILE A 178 0.37 2.05 7.52
N THR A 179 0.77 2.40 6.30
CA THR A 179 0.13 3.44 5.50
C THR A 179 -0.64 2.75 4.37
N SER A 180 -1.95 2.94 4.32
CA SER A 180 -2.84 2.28 3.37
C SER A 180 -3.62 3.29 2.51
N ALA A 181 -4.12 2.84 1.36
CA ALA A 181 -5.02 3.60 0.51
C ALA A 181 -6.49 3.27 0.83
N PRO A 182 -7.44 4.20 0.60
CA PRO A 182 -8.86 3.92 0.74
C PRO A 182 -9.29 2.84 -0.25
N GLY A 183 -10.12 1.93 0.23
CA GLY A 183 -10.72 0.85 -0.56
C GLY A 183 -12.15 1.16 -1.01
N ALA A 184 -12.81 0.14 -1.58
CA ALA A 184 -14.20 0.15 -2.04
C ALA A 184 -14.50 1.20 -3.14
N ASN A 185 -15.73 1.68 -3.21
CA ASN A 185 -16.20 2.58 -4.27
C ASN A 185 -15.52 3.95 -4.25
N ASP A 186 -15.12 4.43 -3.07
CA ASP A 186 -14.40 5.70 -2.90
C ASP A 186 -12.87 5.50 -3.00
N GLY A 187 -12.45 4.27 -3.29
CA GLY A 187 -11.04 3.91 -3.39
C GLY A 187 -10.36 4.49 -4.62
N ILE A 188 -9.11 4.89 -4.46
CA ILE A 188 -8.30 5.46 -5.55
C ILE A 188 -8.15 4.48 -6.72
N MET A 189 -8.12 3.17 -6.47
CA MET A 189 -8.05 2.16 -7.53
C MET A 189 -9.30 2.12 -8.40
N ASN A 190 -10.48 2.43 -7.86
CA ASN A 190 -11.69 2.57 -8.68
C ASN A 190 -11.55 3.72 -9.67
N VAL A 191 -10.98 4.85 -9.25
CA VAL A 191 -10.71 6.00 -10.13
C VAL A 191 -9.70 5.64 -11.21
N VAL A 192 -8.59 4.97 -10.84
CA VAL A 192 -7.56 4.51 -11.78
C VAL A 192 -8.14 3.56 -12.83
N TYR A 193 -8.93 2.57 -12.41
CA TYR A 193 -9.55 1.61 -13.34
C TYR A 193 -10.66 2.23 -14.21
N SER A 194 -11.31 3.29 -13.76
CA SER A 194 -12.33 4.00 -14.52
C SER A 194 -11.78 5.13 -15.41
N ALA A 195 -10.47 5.43 -15.34
CA ALA A 195 -9.87 6.46 -16.17
C ALA A 195 -10.01 6.10 -17.66
N PRO A 196 -10.50 7.01 -18.52
CA PRO A 196 -10.58 6.77 -19.97
C PRO A 196 -9.20 6.44 -20.56
N ALA A 197 -9.17 5.62 -21.59
CA ALA A 197 -7.90 5.16 -22.17
C ALA A 197 -7.13 6.29 -22.89
N GLU A 198 -7.84 7.29 -23.40
CA GLU A 198 -7.24 8.49 -24.04
C GLU A 198 -6.81 9.57 -23.03
N TYR A 199 -7.16 9.43 -21.76
CA TYR A 199 -6.80 10.39 -20.72
C TYR A 199 -5.46 10.01 -20.09
N ASP A 200 -4.48 10.89 -20.20
CA ASP A 200 -3.16 10.74 -19.57
C ASP A 200 -3.25 11.07 -18.06
N LEU A 201 -3.62 10.08 -17.27
CA LEU A 201 -3.81 10.27 -15.81
C LEU A 201 -2.52 10.65 -15.09
N LYS A 202 -1.36 10.22 -15.60
CA LYS A 202 -0.04 10.50 -15.04
C LYS A 202 0.58 11.78 -15.57
N GLY A 203 0.43 12.03 -16.87
CA GLY A 203 1.09 13.17 -17.53
C GLY A 203 0.33 14.47 -17.40
N ILE A 204 -0.97 14.45 -17.09
CA ILE A 204 -1.73 15.64 -16.77
C ILE A 204 -1.53 15.96 -15.28
N PRO A 205 -1.01 17.16 -14.90
CA PRO A 205 -0.92 17.59 -13.51
C PRO A 205 -2.21 17.35 -12.74
N ASN A 206 -2.09 16.88 -11.51
CA ASN A 206 -3.24 16.48 -10.71
C ASN A 206 -4.01 17.65 -10.07
N HIS A 207 -3.52 18.88 -10.24
CA HIS A 207 -4.13 20.12 -9.75
C HIS A 207 -3.84 21.32 -10.68
N GLU A 208 -4.59 22.40 -10.52
CA GLU A 208 -4.37 23.65 -11.26
C GLU A 208 -3.06 24.33 -10.85
N PRO A 209 -2.35 24.98 -11.79
CA PRO A 209 -1.15 25.76 -11.49
C PRO A 209 -1.42 26.83 -10.42
N GLY A 210 -0.61 26.84 -9.37
CA GLY A 210 -0.73 27.80 -8.27
C GLY A 210 -1.91 27.54 -7.30
N ASN A 211 -2.70 26.49 -7.51
CA ASN A 211 -3.82 26.12 -6.64
C ASN A 211 -3.83 24.61 -6.35
N PRO A 212 -2.99 24.14 -5.43
CA PRO A 212 -2.85 22.70 -5.14
C PRO A 212 -4.12 22.06 -4.57
N THR A 213 -5.07 22.85 -4.07
CA THR A 213 -6.34 22.31 -3.54
C THR A 213 -7.41 22.12 -4.61
N ASN A 214 -7.22 22.65 -5.83
CA ASN A 214 -8.14 22.48 -6.95
C ASN A 214 -7.67 21.35 -7.85
N GLN A 215 -8.16 20.16 -7.57
CA GLN A 215 -7.78 18.95 -8.28
C GLN A 215 -8.28 18.91 -9.72
N ILE A 216 -7.51 18.28 -10.59
CA ILE A 216 -7.86 18.00 -11.98
C ILE A 216 -8.07 16.51 -12.14
N LEU A 217 -9.25 16.13 -12.63
CA LEU A 217 -9.61 14.76 -12.91
C LEU A 217 -10.44 14.69 -14.20
N PHE A 218 -10.40 13.55 -14.90
CA PHE A 218 -11.15 13.30 -16.13
C PHE A 218 -12.66 13.39 -15.99
N ARG A 219 -13.19 13.21 -14.78
CA ARG A 219 -14.65 13.26 -14.50
C ARG A 219 -14.97 14.30 -13.41
N SER A 220 -16.19 14.25 -12.88
CA SER A 220 -16.67 15.21 -11.91
C SER A 220 -15.80 15.30 -10.66
N THR A 221 -15.86 16.43 -9.97
CA THR A 221 -15.12 16.74 -8.74
C THR A 221 -15.52 15.91 -7.52
N SER A 222 -16.49 14.97 -7.67
CA SER A 222 -16.90 14.07 -6.59
C SER A 222 -15.87 12.97 -6.27
N PHE A 223 -14.81 12.86 -7.06
CA PHE A 223 -13.76 11.85 -6.90
C PHE A 223 -12.41 12.53 -6.77
N THR A 224 -11.58 11.98 -5.90
CA THR A 224 -10.21 12.47 -5.72
C THR A 224 -9.31 11.93 -6.82
N ASN A 225 -8.45 12.79 -7.39
CA ASN A 225 -7.40 12.33 -8.29
C ASN A 225 -6.46 11.39 -7.53
N PRO A 226 -6.16 10.17 -8.05
CA PRO A 226 -5.38 9.17 -7.32
C PRO A 226 -3.93 9.60 -7.04
N TYR A 227 -3.29 10.36 -7.94
CA TYR A 227 -1.95 10.91 -7.70
C TYR A 227 -1.99 12.01 -6.64
N TRP A 228 -2.98 12.90 -6.72
CA TRP A 228 -3.19 13.94 -5.71
C TRP A 228 -3.44 13.33 -4.34
N TRP A 229 -4.26 12.27 -4.28
CA TRP A 229 -4.51 11.55 -3.03
C TRP A 229 -3.21 10.99 -2.45
N ALA A 230 -2.39 10.35 -3.27
CA ALA A 230 -1.14 9.74 -2.83
C ALA A 230 -0.12 10.75 -2.30
N GLU A 231 -0.20 12.01 -2.75
CA GLU A 231 0.69 13.10 -2.32
C GLU A 231 0.21 13.80 -1.05
N HIS A 232 -1.11 13.83 -0.80
CA HIS A 232 -1.72 14.73 0.19
C HIS A 232 -2.51 14.03 1.29
N ASN A 233 -2.84 12.74 1.15
CA ASN A 233 -3.68 12.04 2.11
C ASN A 233 -3.00 10.77 2.64
N GLU A 234 -3.26 10.45 3.90
CA GLU A 234 -2.75 9.24 4.52
C GLU A 234 -3.82 8.54 5.37
N TYR A 235 -3.86 7.21 5.29
CA TYR A 235 -4.54 6.35 6.27
C TYR A 235 -3.48 5.58 7.04
N LEU A 236 -3.32 5.95 8.31
CA LEU A 236 -2.30 5.41 9.19
C LEU A 236 -2.92 4.44 10.20
N GLN A 237 -2.25 3.32 10.38
CA GLN A 237 -2.49 2.42 11.49
C GLN A 237 -1.16 2.16 12.20
N HIS A 238 -1.12 2.39 13.50
CA HIS A 238 0.03 2.09 14.33
C HIS A 238 -0.38 1.09 15.41
N THR A 239 0.25 -0.08 15.40
CA THR A 239 -0.03 -1.15 16.36
C THR A 239 1.22 -1.50 17.13
N ASN A 240 1.15 -1.41 18.44
CA ASN A 240 2.16 -1.90 19.39
C ASN A 240 1.62 -3.14 20.08
N ARG A 241 2.41 -4.21 20.12
CA ARG A 241 2.03 -5.48 20.76
C ARG A 241 3.18 -6.04 21.57
N ALA A 242 2.90 -6.40 22.80
CA ALA A 242 3.81 -7.15 23.66
C ALA A 242 3.13 -8.44 24.10
N PHE A 243 3.78 -9.57 23.89
CA PHE A 243 3.27 -10.87 24.32
C PHE A 243 4.40 -11.77 24.78
N GLY A 244 4.06 -12.65 25.71
CA GLY A 244 5.03 -13.56 26.26
C GLY A 244 4.40 -14.65 27.09
N ASN A 245 5.22 -15.58 27.47
CA ASN A 245 4.82 -16.66 28.36
C ASN A 245 5.98 -17.09 29.24
N THR A 246 5.64 -17.69 30.36
CA THR A 246 6.55 -18.40 31.24
C THR A 246 6.01 -19.77 31.55
N TYR A 247 6.90 -20.71 31.82
CA TYR A 247 6.51 -22.05 32.26
C TYR A 247 7.42 -22.55 33.38
N LEU A 248 6.86 -23.45 34.18
CA LEU A 248 7.57 -24.25 35.15
C LEU A 248 7.24 -25.73 34.88
N GLU A 249 8.26 -26.54 34.77
CA GLU A 249 8.13 -27.97 34.48
C GLU A 249 8.83 -28.78 35.58
N TYR A 250 8.13 -29.77 36.10
CA TYR A 250 8.64 -30.69 37.10
C TYR A 250 8.58 -32.13 36.60
N GLN A 251 9.70 -32.83 36.71
CA GLN A 251 9.86 -34.25 36.37
C GLN A 251 10.35 -35.01 37.61
N PRO A 252 9.44 -35.55 38.46
CA PRO A 252 9.84 -36.33 39.63
C PRO A 252 10.56 -37.60 39.22
N ASN A 253 11.60 -37.97 39.96
CA ASN A 253 12.17 -39.32 39.87
C ASN A 253 11.35 -40.23 40.76
N LEU A 254 10.46 -41.03 40.16
CA LEU A 254 9.54 -41.90 40.90
C LEU A 254 10.11 -43.27 41.19
N GLY A 255 11.29 -43.62 40.70
CA GLY A 255 11.91 -44.90 40.92
C GLY A 255 11.16 -46.09 40.28
N LEU A 256 10.24 -45.84 39.34
CA LEU A 256 9.34 -46.82 38.73
C LEU A 256 9.94 -47.51 37.48
N GLY A 257 11.25 -47.44 37.30
CA GLY A 257 11.94 -48.00 36.12
C GLY A 257 12.01 -47.06 34.93
N GLU A 258 12.82 -47.42 33.92
CA GLU A 258 13.14 -46.55 32.75
C GLU A 258 11.95 -46.31 31.81
N ASN A 259 10.90 -47.14 31.90
CA ASN A 259 9.73 -47.08 31.00
C ASN A 259 8.62 -46.16 31.51
N PHE A 260 8.76 -45.53 32.67
CA PHE A 260 7.79 -44.60 33.22
C PHE A 260 8.40 -43.24 33.52
N SER A 261 7.83 -42.18 32.92
CA SER A 261 8.18 -40.78 33.22
C SER A 261 6.93 -39.98 33.45
N LEU A 262 6.92 -39.19 34.52
CA LEU A 262 5.86 -38.23 34.80
C LEU A 262 6.45 -36.80 34.56
N LYS A 263 5.71 -35.97 33.85
CA LYS A 263 6.03 -34.61 33.60
C LYS A 263 4.82 -33.74 33.93
N ILE A 264 5.00 -32.81 34.82
CA ILE A 264 3.99 -31.80 35.18
C ILE A 264 4.50 -30.45 34.67
N ARG A 265 3.69 -29.75 33.90
CA ARG A 265 4.05 -28.42 33.38
C ARG A 265 2.89 -27.46 33.57
N GLU A 266 3.21 -26.32 34.18
CA GLU A 266 2.36 -25.15 34.28
C GLU A 266 2.88 -24.06 33.36
N GLN A 267 1.99 -23.34 32.67
CA GLN A 267 2.33 -22.27 31.76
C GLN A 267 1.34 -21.12 31.90
N ALA A 268 1.87 -19.91 31.98
CA ALA A 268 1.10 -18.67 31.96
C ALA A 268 1.57 -17.80 30.80
N GLY A 269 0.65 -17.05 30.19
CA GLY A 269 0.95 -16.14 29.08
C GLY A 269 0.17 -14.85 29.20
N LEU A 270 0.74 -13.80 28.61
CA LEU A 270 0.14 -12.48 28.51
C LEU A 270 0.29 -11.97 27.08
N ASP A 271 -0.75 -11.30 26.56
CA ASP A 271 -0.77 -10.64 25.26
C ASP A 271 -1.49 -9.31 25.40
N ILE A 272 -0.79 -8.22 25.11
CA ILE A 272 -1.28 -6.86 25.21
C ILE A 272 -0.99 -6.14 23.90
N TRP A 273 -1.98 -5.44 23.35
CA TRP A 273 -1.78 -4.60 22.19
C TRP A 273 -2.59 -3.31 22.24
N THR A 274 -2.08 -2.30 21.57
CA THR A 274 -2.78 -1.05 21.27
C THR A 274 -2.76 -0.83 19.76
N SER A 275 -3.83 -0.26 19.22
CA SER A 275 -3.88 0.14 17.80
C SER A 275 -4.48 1.52 17.71
N ASP A 276 -3.70 2.43 17.15
CA ASP A 276 -4.08 3.81 16.87
C ASP A 276 -4.33 3.96 15.37
N TYR A 277 -5.40 4.65 15.01
CA TYR A 277 -5.78 4.92 13.64
C TYR A 277 -5.84 6.42 13.42
N ALA A 278 -5.22 6.89 12.35
CA ALA A 278 -5.31 8.27 11.94
C ALA A 278 -5.64 8.39 10.46
N THR A 279 -6.54 9.29 10.12
CA THR A 279 -6.82 9.66 8.74
C THR A 279 -6.43 11.11 8.56
N ILE A 280 -5.42 11.35 7.73
CA ILE A 280 -4.96 12.67 7.36
C ILE A 280 -5.55 12.99 5.99
N ARG A 281 -6.29 14.06 5.90
CA ARG A 281 -6.89 14.57 4.66
C ARG A 281 -6.53 16.03 4.51
N GLU A 282 -5.91 16.37 3.41
CA GLU A 282 -5.58 17.74 3.11
C GLU A 282 -6.78 18.50 2.53
N MET A 283 -6.75 19.82 2.67
CA MET A 283 -7.75 20.71 2.08
C MET A 283 -7.76 20.53 0.57
N GLY A 284 -8.93 20.33 -0.02
CA GLY A 284 -9.09 19.97 -1.43
C GLY A 284 -9.47 18.50 -1.64
N SER A 285 -9.43 17.67 -0.60
CA SER A 285 -10.00 16.30 -0.68
C SER A 285 -11.49 16.36 -0.98
N THR A 286 -11.93 15.57 -1.96
CA THR A 286 -13.33 15.62 -2.46
C THR A 286 -14.33 14.84 -1.62
N SER A 287 -13.92 14.16 -0.55
CA SER A 287 -14.87 13.46 0.30
C SER A 287 -15.66 14.46 1.17
N SER A 288 -16.96 14.41 1.04
CA SER A 288 -17.96 15.29 1.67
C SER A 288 -18.07 15.21 3.20
N LEU A 289 -17.14 14.53 3.88
CA LEU A 289 -17.12 14.41 5.33
C LEU A 289 -15.83 15.01 5.89
N LEU A 290 -15.73 16.34 5.84
CA LEU A 290 -14.94 17.09 6.79
C LEU A 290 -15.73 17.13 8.11
N SER A 291 -15.73 16.05 8.87
CA SER A 291 -16.03 16.17 10.29
C SER A 291 -14.74 16.56 11.00
N LEU A 292 -14.57 17.82 11.26
CA LEU A 292 -13.69 18.31 12.33
C LEU A 292 -14.23 17.77 13.64
N ILE A 293 -13.78 16.59 14.04
CA ILE A 293 -13.94 16.15 15.43
C ILE A 293 -12.75 16.73 16.17
N HIS A 294 -12.93 17.86 16.81
CA HIS A 294 -12.10 18.27 17.94
C HIS A 294 -12.50 17.37 19.13
N ILE A 295 -11.62 16.45 19.50
CA ILE A 295 -11.62 15.79 20.80
C ILE A 295 -10.64 16.53 21.71
#